data_954d8c3558f409395fb62ccd40187774
#
_entry.id   954d8c3558f409395fb62ccd40187774
#
_cell.length_a   1.000
_cell.length_b   1.000
_cell.length_c   1.000
_cell.angle_alpha   90.00
_cell.angle_beta   90.00
_cell.angle_gamma   90.00
#
_symmetry.space_group_name_H-M   'P 1'
#
loop_
_entity.id
_entity.type
_entity.pdbx_description
1 polymer ?
#
loop_
_entity_poly.entity_id
_entity_poly.type
_entity_poly.pdbx_seq_one_letter_code
_entity_poly.pdbx_strand_id
1 'polypeptide(L)'
;MKFYSSILFCAHSLSAAEWIQPPERSSQGYLVPVPDYNPLFPRDHGAHFGYGLEWWYWVGHLETEDGGKEYGFQSTVFRVAGNPTEANELAKSTPFGNQQLFLAHAALTDRKDQSYLHTERVFREGWQASASRESLDFKVGGIEASMEGNREEIQLITRYPDGGKLELSLIPV
;
A
#
# COMPACT_ATOMS: atom_id res chain seq x y z
N MET A 1 46.59 39.08 41.19
CA MET A 1 45.26 38.44 41.38
C MET A 1 45.02 37.50 40.22
N LYS A 2 45.08 36.18 40.41
CA LYS A 2 44.88 35.19 39.34
C LYS A 2 43.46 34.61 39.52
N PHE A 3 42.59 34.84 38.52
CA PHE A 3 41.25 34.20 38.50
C PHE A 3 41.34 32.86 37.81
N TYR A 4 41.06 31.80 38.54
CA TYR A 4 40.82 30.45 37.98
C TYR A 4 39.35 30.30 37.68
N SER A 5 39.00 30.23 36.39
CA SER A 5 37.64 29.90 35.97
C SER A 5 37.52 28.38 35.89
N SER A 6 36.77 27.79 36.80
CA SER A 6 36.45 26.34 36.75
C SER A 6 35.24 26.13 35.82
N ILE A 7 35.46 25.56 34.65
CA ILE A 7 34.39 25.11 33.75
C ILE A 7 33.91 23.75 34.27
N LEU A 8 32.70 23.72 34.81
CA LEU A 8 32.02 22.51 35.20
C LEU A 8 31.42 21.86 33.98
N PHE A 9 32.04 20.77 33.49
CA PHE A 9 31.47 19.93 32.45
C PHE A 9 30.39 19.04 33.05
N CYS A 10 29.13 19.37 32.84
CA CYS A 10 28.01 18.49 33.16
C CYS A 10 27.90 17.43 32.08
N ALA A 11 28.48 16.26 32.29
CA ALA A 11 28.30 15.12 31.42
C ALA A 11 26.88 14.53 31.63
N HIS A 12 25.95 14.91 30.75
CA HIS A 12 24.68 14.22 30.68
C HIS A 12 24.94 12.88 29.97
N SER A 13 24.84 11.79 30.69
CA SER A 13 24.75 10.47 30.11
C SER A 13 23.43 10.39 29.35
N LEU A 14 23.49 10.49 28.01
CA LEU A 14 22.42 10.10 27.12
C LEU A 14 22.27 8.58 27.27
N SER A 15 21.36 8.13 28.15
CA SER A 15 20.91 6.74 28.11
C SER A 15 20.24 6.55 26.73
N ALA A 16 20.81 5.69 25.88
CA ALA A 16 20.13 5.24 24.69
C ALA A 16 18.79 4.65 25.12
N ALA A 17 17.70 5.09 24.52
CA ALA A 17 16.40 4.49 24.78
C ALA A 17 16.51 2.99 24.50
N GLU A 18 16.18 2.17 25.49
CA GLU A 18 16.18 0.73 25.33
C GLU A 18 15.13 0.37 24.27
N TRP A 19 15.55 -0.38 23.24
CA TRP A 19 14.64 -0.84 22.20
C TRP A 19 13.63 -1.82 22.82
N ILE A 20 12.38 -1.44 22.83
CA ILE A 20 11.29 -2.33 23.27
C ILE A 20 10.81 -3.09 22.04
N GLN A 21 10.98 -4.41 22.05
CA GLN A 21 10.48 -5.25 20.99
C GLN A 21 8.95 -5.15 20.94
N PRO A 22 8.36 -4.82 19.77
CA PRO A 22 6.91 -4.77 19.66
C PRO A 22 6.31 -6.16 19.88
N PRO A 23 5.06 -6.24 20.38
CA PRO A 23 4.37 -7.52 20.53
C PRO A 23 4.15 -8.17 19.14
N GLU A 24 4.09 -9.51 19.08
CA GLU A 24 3.80 -10.24 17.83
C GLU A 24 2.44 -9.86 17.23
N ARG A 25 1.49 -9.51 18.10
CA ARG A 25 0.14 -9.10 17.70
C ARG A 25 -0.29 -7.81 18.39
N SER A 26 -1.06 -7.04 17.67
CA SER A 26 -1.74 -5.86 18.22
C SER A 26 -2.81 -6.27 19.22
N SER A 27 -3.32 -5.30 19.99
CA SER A 27 -4.44 -5.51 20.91
C SER A 27 -5.72 -5.99 20.21
N GLN A 28 -5.81 -5.80 18.89
CA GLN A 28 -6.91 -6.28 18.06
C GLN A 28 -6.66 -7.68 17.47
N GLY A 29 -5.49 -8.29 17.72
CA GLY A 29 -5.14 -9.63 17.27
C GLY A 29 -4.43 -9.71 15.91
N TYR A 30 -4.17 -8.60 15.23
CA TYR A 30 -3.42 -8.57 13.97
C TYR A 30 -1.93 -8.74 14.20
N LEU A 31 -1.24 -9.32 13.22
CA LEU A 31 0.22 -9.37 13.20
C LEU A 31 0.80 -7.96 13.21
N VAL A 32 1.90 -7.79 13.92
CA VAL A 32 2.70 -6.56 13.93
C VAL A 32 3.93 -6.81 13.06
N PRO A 33 4.25 -5.91 12.11
CA PRO A 33 5.43 -6.05 11.28
C PRO A 33 6.70 -6.12 12.11
N VAL A 34 7.61 -7.02 11.73
CA VAL A 34 8.92 -7.18 12.37
C VAL A 34 9.99 -6.46 11.55
N PRO A 35 10.99 -5.82 12.20
CA PRO A 35 12.02 -5.04 11.51
C PRO A 35 12.86 -5.85 10.52
N ASP A 36 13.12 -7.13 10.83
CA ASP A 36 14.02 -8.01 10.07
C ASP A 36 13.25 -8.94 9.12
N TYR A 37 12.03 -8.56 8.72
CA TYR A 37 11.26 -9.34 7.76
C TYR A 37 11.96 -9.36 6.40
N ASN A 38 12.20 -10.57 5.88
CA ASN A 38 12.77 -10.77 4.55
C ASN A 38 11.67 -11.17 3.56
N PRO A 39 11.29 -10.30 2.61
CA PRO A 39 10.21 -10.58 1.68
C PRO A 39 10.51 -11.77 0.78
N LEU A 40 9.52 -12.60 0.54
CA LEU A 40 9.57 -13.76 -0.36
C LEU A 40 8.72 -13.48 -1.61
N PHE A 41 9.36 -13.04 -2.66
CA PHE A 41 8.69 -12.78 -3.94
C PHE A 41 8.50 -14.06 -4.77
N PRO A 42 7.40 -14.22 -5.54
CA PRO A 42 6.35 -13.20 -5.79
C PRO A 42 5.25 -13.14 -4.71
N ARG A 43 5.27 -14.04 -3.71
CA ARG A 43 4.22 -14.14 -2.71
C ARG A 43 3.94 -12.80 -1.99
N ASP A 44 4.98 -12.12 -1.58
CA ASP A 44 4.85 -10.90 -0.77
C ASP A 44 4.53 -9.64 -1.60
N HIS A 45 4.26 -9.80 -2.89
CA HIS A 45 3.49 -8.83 -3.68
C HIS A 45 1.97 -8.99 -3.50
N GLY A 46 1.53 -10.12 -2.98
CA GLY A 46 0.12 -10.42 -2.71
C GLY A 46 -0.38 -9.85 -1.38
N ALA A 47 -1.60 -10.23 -1.03
CA ALA A 47 -2.27 -9.75 0.18
C ALA A 47 -1.87 -10.54 1.44
N HIS A 48 -1.60 -9.83 2.52
CA HIS A 48 -1.19 -10.38 3.81
C HIS A 48 -2.32 -10.24 4.84
N PHE A 49 -3.30 -11.12 4.78
CA PHE A 49 -4.52 -11.04 5.60
C PHE A 49 -4.30 -11.15 7.11
N GLY A 50 -3.11 -11.49 7.55
CA GLY A 50 -2.74 -11.45 8.97
C GLY A 50 -2.55 -10.03 9.52
N TYR A 51 -2.32 -9.05 8.66
CA TYR A 51 -2.15 -7.65 9.05
C TYR A 51 -3.45 -6.88 8.97
N GLY A 52 -3.62 -5.90 9.85
CA GLY A 52 -4.83 -5.08 9.93
C GLY A 52 -5.00 -4.11 8.77
N LEU A 53 -3.89 -3.64 8.23
CA LEU A 53 -3.85 -2.68 7.13
C LEU A 53 -2.65 -2.99 6.25
N GLU A 54 -2.87 -2.94 4.96
CA GLU A 54 -1.82 -2.93 3.94
C GLU A 54 -2.27 -2.12 2.74
N TRP A 55 -1.32 -1.74 1.87
CA TRP A 55 -1.63 -0.99 0.65
C TRP A 55 -0.64 -1.28 -0.47
N TRP A 56 -1.13 -1.19 -1.68
CA TRP A 56 -0.35 -1.14 -2.92
C TRP A 56 -0.49 0.25 -3.51
N TYR A 57 0.59 0.84 -3.94
CA TYR A 57 0.53 2.14 -4.57
C TYR A 57 1.57 2.32 -5.66
N TRP A 58 1.17 3.02 -6.67
CA TRP A 58 2.03 3.48 -7.75
C TRP A 58 1.81 4.98 -7.91
N VAL A 59 2.90 5.70 -8.01
CA VAL A 59 2.91 7.14 -8.22
C VAL A 59 4.08 7.47 -9.15
N GLY A 60 3.85 8.39 -10.09
CA GLY A 60 4.91 8.73 -11.04
C GLY A 60 4.53 9.82 -12.01
N HIS A 61 5.47 10.08 -12.90
CA HIS A 61 5.33 10.98 -14.01
C HIS A 61 5.37 10.21 -15.31
N LEU A 62 4.53 10.61 -16.25
CA LEU A 62 4.46 10.07 -17.60
C LEU A 62 4.68 11.20 -18.58
N GLU A 63 5.39 10.91 -19.66
CA GLU A 63 5.63 11.81 -20.75
C GLU A 63 5.24 11.14 -22.06
N THR A 64 4.63 11.90 -22.97
CA THR A 64 4.35 11.38 -24.31
C THR A 64 5.66 11.29 -25.11
N GLU A 65 5.76 10.31 -26.02
CA GLU A 65 6.98 10.08 -26.84
C GLU A 65 7.44 11.32 -27.60
N ASP A 66 6.53 12.20 -27.99
CA ASP A 66 6.81 13.46 -28.66
C ASP A 66 7.19 14.60 -27.69
N GLY A 67 7.21 14.34 -26.36
CA GLY A 67 7.46 15.33 -25.32
C GLY A 67 6.37 16.41 -25.21
N GLY A 68 5.22 16.19 -25.86
CA GLY A 68 4.18 17.21 -25.98
C GLY A 68 3.27 17.35 -24.74
N LYS A 69 3.18 16.31 -23.93
CA LYS A 69 2.36 16.27 -22.71
C LYS A 69 3.08 15.57 -21.57
N GLU A 70 2.87 16.07 -20.37
CA GLU A 70 3.34 15.51 -19.12
C GLU A 70 2.16 15.26 -18.18
N TYR A 71 2.16 14.09 -17.57
CA TYR A 71 1.15 13.67 -16.60
C TYR A 71 1.77 13.29 -15.28
N GLY A 72 1.11 13.65 -14.17
CA GLY A 72 1.32 13.02 -12.87
C GLY A 72 0.23 12.00 -12.63
N PHE A 73 0.56 10.81 -12.15
CA PHE A 73 -0.44 9.81 -11.80
C PHE A 73 -0.22 9.25 -10.41
N GLN A 74 -1.31 8.79 -9.82
CA GLN A 74 -1.35 8.00 -8.59
C GLN A 74 -2.43 6.94 -8.72
N SER A 75 -2.11 5.71 -8.32
CA SER A 75 -3.06 4.62 -8.13
C SER A 75 -2.74 3.91 -6.83
N THR A 76 -3.69 3.86 -5.91
CA THR A 76 -3.50 3.30 -4.57
C THR A 76 -4.70 2.44 -4.19
N VAL A 77 -4.42 1.27 -3.67
CA VAL A 77 -5.43 0.38 -3.08
C VAL A 77 -5.01 0.08 -1.65
N PHE A 78 -5.88 0.38 -0.70
CA PHE A 78 -5.75 -0.04 0.69
C PHE A 78 -6.62 -1.27 0.93
N ARG A 79 -6.11 -2.21 1.70
CA ARG A 79 -6.90 -3.27 2.32
C ARG A 79 -6.94 -3.05 3.83
N VAL A 80 -8.14 -2.97 4.37
CA VAL A 80 -8.41 -2.92 5.80
C VAL A 80 -9.03 -4.25 6.19
N ALA A 81 -8.36 -4.98 7.06
CA ALA A 81 -8.86 -6.26 7.54
C ALA A 81 -10.08 -6.08 8.46
N GLY A 82 -11.00 -7.02 8.37
CA GLY A 82 -12.06 -7.17 9.37
C GLY A 82 -11.54 -7.78 10.67
N ASN A 83 -12.44 -8.21 11.53
CA ASN A 83 -12.08 -8.82 12.81
C ASN A 83 -11.23 -10.09 12.60
N PRO A 84 -10.00 -10.17 13.14
CA PRO A 84 -9.13 -11.34 12.94
C PRO A 84 -9.69 -12.63 13.56
N THR A 85 -10.55 -12.52 14.58
CA THR A 85 -11.19 -13.66 15.22
C THR A 85 -12.33 -14.26 14.39
N GLU A 86 -12.98 -13.43 13.56
CA GLU A 86 -14.11 -13.85 12.73
C GLU A 86 -13.68 -14.26 11.31
N ALA A 87 -12.49 -13.83 10.86
CA ALA A 87 -12.00 -14.12 9.52
C ALA A 87 -11.82 -15.61 9.23
N ASN A 88 -11.66 -16.45 10.26
CA ASN A 88 -11.44 -17.89 10.10
C ASN A 88 -12.73 -18.73 10.11
N GLU A 89 -13.79 -18.29 10.79
CA GLU A 89 -14.98 -19.12 10.99
C GLU A 89 -16.22 -18.57 10.24
N LEU A 90 -16.47 -17.27 10.30
CA LEU A 90 -17.64 -16.66 9.66
C LEU A 90 -17.47 -16.41 8.16
N ALA A 91 -16.26 -16.19 7.67
CA ALA A 91 -16.00 -16.07 6.24
C ALA A 91 -16.38 -17.31 5.43
N LYS A 92 -16.48 -18.46 6.09
CA LYS A 92 -16.91 -19.72 5.49
C LYS A 92 -18.43 -19.89 5.45
N SER A 93 -19.21 -19.12 6.20
CA SER A 93 -20.62 -19.42 6.47
C SER A 93 -21.64 -18.45 5.88
N THR A 94 -21.25 -17.25 5.47
CA THR A 94 -22.19 -16.29 4.88
C THR A 94 -21.59 -15.53 3.69
N PRO A 95 -22.36 -15.30 2.60
CA PRO A 95 -21.92 -14.49 1.47
C PRO A 95 -21.56 -13.04 1.83
N PHE A 96 -21.99 -12.59 3.00
CA PHE A 96 -21.73 -11.24 3.54
C PHE A 96 -20.74 -11.24 4.72
N GLY A 97 -20.19 -12.39 5.08
CA GLY A 97 -19.34 -12.58 6.26
C GLY A 97 -17.89 -12.16 6.06
N ASN A 98 -17.47 -11.92 4.82
CA ASN A 98 -16.13 -11.41 4.58
C ASN A 98 -16.07 -9.93 4.94
N GLN A 99 -15.22 -9.61 5.91
CA GLN A 99 -15.15 -8.28 6.49
C GLN A 99 -13.99 -7.42 5.93
N GLN A 100 -13.30 -7.92 4.90
CA GLN A 100 -12.26 -7.12 4.26
C GLN A 100 -12.89 -5.92 3.55
N LEU A 101 -12.30 -4.74 3.78
CA LEU A 101 -12.63 -3.52 3.07
C LEU A 101 -11.45 -3.12 2.19
N PHE A 102 -11.75 -2.67 1.00
CA PHE A 102 -10.79 -2.12 0.07
C PHE A 102 -11.15 -0.66 -0.24
N LEU A 103 -10.16 0.21 -0.19
CA LEU A 103 -10.29 1.60 -0.62
C LEU A 103 -9.43 1.79 -1.86
N ALA A 104 -10.03 2.24 -2.94
CA ALA A 104 -9.35 2.53 -4.19
C ALA A 104 -9.27 4.04 -4.40
N HIS A 105 -8.06 4.57 -4.53
CA HIS A 105 -7.81 5.96 -4.85
C HIS A 105 -7.02 6.06 -6.13
N ALA A 106 -7.43 6.91 -7.06
CA ALA A 106 -6.61 7.20 -8.22
C ALA A 106 -6.74 8.66 -8.64
N ALA A 107 -5.65 9.19 -9.15
CA ALA A 107 -5.57 10.53 -9.69
C ALA A 107 -4.71 10.58 -10.94
N LEU A 108 -5.08 11.43 -11.88
CA LEU A 108 -4.30 11.77 -13.06
C LEU A 108 -4.36 13.28 -13.27
N THR A 109 -3.20 13.90 -13.35
CA THR A 109 -3.04 15.34 -13.61
C THR A 109 -2.40 15.54 -14.96
N ASP A 110 -3.06 16.25 -15.87
CA ASP A 110 -2.47 16.76 -17.10
C ASP A 110 -1.90 18.16 -16.83
N ARG A 111 -0.57 18.29 -16.91
CA ARG A 111 0.11 19.56 -16.63
C ARG A 111 -0.15 20.61 -17.69
N LYS A 112 -0.31 20.19 -18.94
CA LYS A 112 -0.51 21.11 -20.07
C LYS A 112 -1.92 21.67 -20.08
N ASP A 113 -2.92 20.80 -19.98
CA ASP A 113 -4.31 21.17 -20.04
C ASP A 113 -4.88 21.59 -18.66
N GLN A 114 -4.03 21.57 -17.62
CA GLN A 114 -4.39 21.89 -16.22
C GLN A 114 -5.64 21.14 -15.75
N SER A 115 -5.78 19.89 -16.21
CA SER A 115 -6.92 19.05 -15.87
C SER A 115 -6.54 18.02 -14.81
N TYR A 116 -7.54 17.62 -14.03
CA TYR A 116 -7.37 16.68 -12.93
C TYR A 116 -8.55 15.71 -12.90
N LEU A 117 -8.24 14.43 -13.06
CA LEU A 117 -9.18 13.34 -12.87
C LEU A 117 -8.87 12.64 -11.56
N HIS A 118 -9.90 12.29 -10.80
CA HIS A 118 -9.72 11.48 -9.60
C HIS A 118 -10.90 10.55 -9.37
N THR A 119 -10.64 9.50 -8.62
CA THR A 119 -11.67 8.60 -8.10
C THR A 119 -11.27 8.13 -6.70
N GLU A 120 -12.27 7.98 -5.85
CA GLU A 120 -12.14 7.40 -4.53
C GLU A 120 -13.38 6.56 -4.26
N ARG A 121 -13.18 5.28 -3.92
CA ARG A 121 -14.27 4.33 -3.67
C ARG A 121 -13.89 3.33 -2.60
N VAL A 122 -14.91 2.88 -1.87
CA VAL A 122 -14.81 1.81 -0.86
C VAL A 122 -15.61 0.61 -1.30
N PHE A 123 -15.02 -0.56 -1.19
CA PHE A 123 -15.64 -1.83 -1.54
C PHE A 123 -15.48 -2.85 -0.40
N ARG A 124 -16.45 -3.73 -0.28
CA ARG A 124 -16.25 -5.00 0.45
C ARG A 124 -15.61 -6.02 -0.47
N GLU A 125 -14.83 -6.93 0.10
CA GLU A 125 -14.34 -8.08 -0.65
C GLU A 125 -15.48 -8.85 -1.30
N GLY A 126 -15.29 -9.22 -2.57
CA GLY A 126 -16.27 -9.92 -3.40
C GLY A 126 -16.00 -9.67 -4.88
N TRP A 127 -17.03 -9.71 -5.70
CA TRP A 127 -16.90 -9.59 -7.17
C TRP A 127 -16.28 -8.28 -7.68
N GLN A 128 -16.40 -7.17 -6.90
CA GLN A 128 -15.86 -5.86 -7.25
C GLN A 128 -14.52 -5.54 -6.57
N ALA A 129 -14.12 -6.34 -5.58
CA ALA A 129 -12.87 -6.15 -4.87
C ALA A 129 -12.33 -7.49 -4.38
N SER A 130 -11.15 -7.85 -4.86
CA SER A 130 -10.43 -9.05 -4.49
C SER A 130 -8.93 -8.84 -4.60
N ALA A 131 -8.16 -9.61 -3.81
CA ALA A 131 -6.72 -9.65 -3.90
C ALA A 131 -6.21 -11.07 -3.65
N SER A 132 -5.25 -11.52 -4.44
CA SER A 132 -4.57 -12.79 -4.28
C SER A 132 -3.62 -12.74 -3.08
N ARG A 133 -3.41 -13.89 -2.43
CA ARG A 133 -2.41 -14.08 -1.37
C ARG A 133 -1.07 -14.60 -1.91
N GLU A 134 -1.05 -15.04 -3.15
CA GLU A 134 0.07 -15.79 -3.73
C GLU A 134 0.98 -14.92 -4.61
N SER A 135 0.43 -13.83 -5.14
CA SER A 135 1.13 -12.93 -6.07
C SER A 135 0.43 -11.60 -6.15
N LEU A 136 1.06 -10.63 -6.83
CA LEU A 136 0.37 -9.42 -7.23
C LEU A 136 -0.72 -9.76 -8.24
N ASP A 137 -1.93 -9.84 -7.77
CA ASP A 137 -3.13 -9.97 -8.57
C ASP A 137 -4.31 -9.45 -7.75
N PHE A 138 -4.75 -8.25 -8.05
CA PHE A 138 -5.93 -7.68 -7.42
C PHE A 138 -6.78 -6.89 -8.40
N LYS A 139 -8.05 -6.81 -8.05
CA LYS A 139 -9.05 -5.98 -8.71
C LYS A 139 -9.89 -5.29 -7.65
N VAL A 140 -9.87 -3.96 -7.64
CA VAL A 140 -10.63 -3.16 -6.69
C VAL A 140 -11.28 -1.98 -7.41
N GLY A 141 -12.58 -2.09 -7.63
CA GLY A 141 -13.35 -1.06 -8.31
C GLY A 141 -12.92 -0.81 -9.74
N GLY A 142 -12.13 0.21 -9.99
CA GLY A 142 -11.58 0.50 -11.31
C GLY A 142 -10.07 0.32 -11.38
N ILE A 143 -9.42 -0.11 -10.29
CA ILE A 143 -7.98 -0.35 -10.25
C ILE A 143 -7.70 -1.84 -10.25
N GLU A 144 -6.89 -2.27 -11.19
CA GLU A 144 -6.44 -3.66 -11.34
C GLU A 144 -4.91 -3.65 -11.44
N ALA A 145 -4.23 -4.54 -10.74
CA ALA A 145 -2.81 -4.78 -10.94
C ALA A 145 -2.53 -6.28 -10.91
N SER A 146 -1.69 -6.72 -11.83
CA SER A 146 -1.25 -8.11 -11.91
C SER A 146 0.21 -8.20 -12.34
N MET A 147 0.83 -9.31 -11.96
CA MET A 147 2.16 -9.67 -12.40
C MET A 147 2.06 -11.05 -13.06
N GLU A 148 2.36 -11.14 -14.34
CA GLU A 148 2.21 -12.37 -15.11
C GLU A 148 3.53 -13.16 -15.19
N GLY A 149 3.47 -14.40 -14.77
CA GLY A 149 4.54 -15.39 -14.94
C GLY A 149 5.85 -15.04 -14.20
N ASN A 150 6.98 -15.40 -14.83
CA ASN A 150 8.33 -15.13 -14.29
C ASN A 150 8.87 -13.73 -14.64
N ARG A 151 8.05 -12.87 -15.20
CA ARG A 151 8.42 -11.49 -15.53
C ARG A 151 8.08 -10.62 -14.33
N GLU A 152 9.02 -9.80 -13.93
CA GLU A 152 8.79 -8.77 -12.90
C GLU A 152 8.00 -7.56 -13.45
N GLU A 153 7.29 -7.77 -14.55
CA GLU A 153 6.49 -6.76 -15.23
C GLU A 153 5.11 -6.67 -14.60
N ILE A 154 4.76 -5.48 -14.13
CA ILE A 154 3.47 -5.20 -13.50
C ILE A 154 2.55 -4.55 -14.54
N GLN A 155 1.40 -5.16 -14.78
CA GLN A 155 0.30 -4.55 -15.52
C GLN A 155 -0.59 -3.80 -14.54
N LEU A 156 -0.69 -2.47 -14.71
CA LEU A 156 -1.53 -1.61 -13.89
C LEU A 156 -2.60 -0.96 -14.77
N ILE A 157 -3.86 -1.14 -14.39
CA ILE A 157 -5.00 -0.53 -15.06
C ILE A 157 -5.77 0.32 -14.06
N THR A 158 -6.06 1.55 -14.43
CA THR A 158 -6.92 2.46 -13.65
C THR A 158 -8.01 3.02 -14.55
N ARG A 159 -9.28 2.88 -14.13
CA ARG A 159 -10.44 3.42 -14.84
C ARG A 159 -11.06 4.53 -14.01
N TYR A 160 -11.29 5.67 -14.64
CA TYR A 160 -11.92 6.84 -14.06
C TYR A 160 -13.42 6.89 -14.37
N PRO A 161 -14.24 7.54 -13.52
CA PRO A 161 -15.69 7.57 -13.69
C PRO A 161 -16.18 8.23 -14.97
N ASP A 162 -15.40 9.14 -15.53
CA ASP A 162 -15.68 9.88 -16.77
C ASP A 162 -15.33 9.10 -18.06
N GLY A 163 -14.91 7.82 -17.90
CA GLY A 163 -14.50 6.95 -18.99
C GLY A 163 -13.01 7.00 -19.31
N GLY A 164 -12.24 7.83 -18.61
CA GLY A 164 -10.78 7.83 -18.75
C GLY A 164 -10.17 6.49 -18.29
N LYS A 165 -9.10 6.05 -18.98
CA LYS A 165 -8.34 4.84 -18.65
C LYS A 165 -6.85 5.14 -18.70
N LEU A 166 -6.15 4.74 -17.65
CA LEU A 166 -4.69 4.65 -17.61
C LEU A 166 -4.31 3.17 -17.62
N GLU A 167 -3.43 2.77 -18.51
CA GLU A 167 -2.91 1.41 -18.61
C GLU A 167 -1.39 1.48 -18.74
N LEU A 168 -0.69 0.86 -17.80
CA LEU A 168 0.75 0.92 -17.69
C LEU A 168 1.34 -0.49 -17.61
N SER A 169 2.43 -0.69 -18.30
CA SER A 169 3.34 -1.82 -18.15
C SER A 169 4.58 -1.31 -17.42
N LEU A 170 4.79 -1.74 -16.18
CA LEU A 170 5.85 -1.25 -15.32
C LEU A 170 6.93 -2.34 -15.20
N ILE A 171 8.14 -2.00 -15.60
CA ILE A 171 9.30 -2.89 -15.56
C ILE A 171 10.27 -2.33 -14.51
N PRO A 172 10.61 -3.11 -13.45
CA PRO A 172 11.62 -2.72 -12.48
C PRO A 172 12.99 -2.50 -13.15
N VAL A 173 13.71 -1.48 -12.71
CA VAL A 173 15.06 -1.14 -13.18
C VAL A 173 16.07 -1.24 -12.06
#